data_e63cc3281d40d0ea783e741990ff7a05
#
_entry.id   e63cc3281d40d0ea783e741990ff7a05
#
_cell.length_a   1.000
_cell.length_b   1.000
_cell.length_c   1.000
_cell.angle_alpha   90.00
_cell.angle_beta   90.00
_cell.angle_gamma   90.00
#
_symmetry.space_group_name_H-M   'P 1'
#
loop_
_entity.id
_entity.type
_entity.pdbx_description
1 polymer ?
#
loop_
_entity_poly.entity_id
_entity_poly.type
_entity_poly.pdbx_seq_one_letter_code
_entity_poly.pdbx_strand_id
1 'polypeptide(L)'
;MAALLLAGLVPVLGGCVPLLVGGVAVGAAAAHDRRDYTTFIDDQQIDFVATAALDDEPGLKGRGRVSVTSYNYLVLLTGQVRSEAEVALAGGVVSRLPKVRKVVNEVTIGPDIDFARKSEDVLLTSRAKLALFKVEVPDFDPTRVTVVTENGVVYLLGLVSVAEGDAAVEQVRYVPGVVQVVKLFEYQEPKT
;
A
#
# COMPACT_ATOMS: atom_id res chain seq x y z
N MET A 1 -31.56 53.68 -10.82
CA MET A 1 -30.24 53.11 -11.26
C MET A 1 -29.96 51.92 -10.33
N ALA A 2 -30.29 50.74 -10.78
CA ALA A 2 -30.11 49.50 -10.02
C ALA A 2 -29.02 48.68 -10.74
N ALA A 3 -27.89 48.47 -10.07
CA ALA A 3 -26.81 47.65 -10.56
C ALA A 3 -27.02 46.20 -10.09
N LEU A 4 -27.37 45.31 -11.03
CA LEU A 4 -27.41 43.86 -10.81
C LEU A 4 -26.00 43.30 -10.77
N LEU A 5 -25.60 42.82 -9.59
CA LEU A 5 -24.42 41.96 -9.44
C LEU A 5 -24.78 40.53 -9.80
N LEU A 6 -24.36 40.06 -10.99
CA LEU A 6 -24.43 38.67 -11.44
C LEU A 6 -23.27 37.92 -10.80
N ALA A 7 -23.55 37.18 -9.73
CA ALA A 7 -22.59 36.23 -9.13
C ALA A 7 -22.53 34.98 -10.04
N GLY A 8 -21.44 34.86 -10.78
CA GLY A 8 -21.15 33.70 -11.61
C GLY A 8 -20.86 32.48 -10.75
N LEU A 9 -21.77 31.48 -10.80
CA LEU A 9 -21.61 30.15 -10.25
C LEU A 9 -20.65 29.36 -11.17
N VAL A 10 -19.40 29.24 -10.77
CA VAL A 10 -18.42 28.36 -11.43
C VAL A 10 -18.68 26.92 -10.96
N PRO A 11 -19.05 25.97 -11.84
CA PRO A 11 -19.10 24.57 -11.47
C PRO A 11 -17.67 24.05 -11.29
N VAL A 12 -17.27 23.80 -10.05
CA VAL A 12 -16.07 23.03 -9.73
C VAL A 12 -16.34 21.59 -10.11
N LEU A 13 -16.09 21.23 -11.37
CA LEU A 13 -16.01 19.85 -11.82
C LEU A 13 -14.76 19.24 -11.17
N GLY A 14 -15.00 18.34 -10.23
CA GLY A 14 -14.00 17.64 -9.46
C GLY A 14 -13.08 16.81 -10.34
N GLY A 15 -11.89 17.31 -10.57
CA GLY A 15 -10.74 16.50 -10.87
C GLY A 15 -9.97 16.34 -9.58
N CYS A 16 -9.70 15.13 -9.16
CA CYS A 16 -8.80 14.81 -8.06
C CYS A 16 -7.43 15.43 -8.34
N VAL A 17 -7.17 16.58 -7.74
CA VAL A 17 -5.82 17.10 -7.61
C VAL A 17 -5.46 17.03 -6.13
N PRO A 18 -4.80 15.97 -5.67
CA PRO A 18 -4.22 15.93 -4.33
C PRO A 18 -2.84 16.58 -4.35
N LEU A 19 -2.69 17.79 -4.90
CA LEU A 19 -1.33 18.29 -5.12
C LEU A 19 -0.89 19.49 -4.31
N LEU A 20 -1.69 20.12 -3.48
CA LEU A 20 -1.22 21.31 -2.76
C LEU A 20 -1.65 21.44 -1.29
N VAL A 21 -2.23 20.39 -0.70
CA VAL A 21 -2.41 20.32 0.76
C VAL A 21 -1.39 19.34 1.37
N GLY A 22 -0.50 18.76 0.53
CA GLY A 22 0.37 17.62 0.85
C GLY A 22 1.47 17.90 1.87
N GLY A 23 1.90 19.12 2.05
CA GLY A 23 3.03 19.39 2.95
C GLY A 23 2.71 19.13 4.43
N VAL A 24 1.50 19.45 4.88
CA VAL A 24 1.11 19.28 6.29
C VAL A 24 0.63 17.84 6.57
N ALA A 25 -0.10 17.24 5.64
CA ALA A 25 -0.59 15.86 5.80
C ALA A 25 0.53 14.83 5.71
N VAL A 26 1.50 15.03 4.81
CA VAL A 26 2.69 14.18 4.68
C VAL A 26 3.58 14.32 5.92
N GLY A 27 3.75 15.53 6.45
CA GLY A 27 4.52 15.78 7.68
C GLY A 27 3.90 15.14 8.91
N ALA A 28 2.57 15.15 9.04
CA ALA A 28 1.87 14.52 10.17
C ALA A 28 1.96 12.99 10.11
N ALA A 29 1.81 12.37 8.95
CA ALA A 29 1.97 10.93 8.78
C ALA A 29 3.40 10.47 9.10
N ALA A 30 4.41 11.21 8.65
CA ALA A 30 5.81 10.90 8.93
C ALA A 30 6.19 11.08 10.42
N ALA A 31 5.50 11.94 11.17
CA ALA A 31 5.78 12.17 12.60
C ALA A 31 5.37 10.97 13.49
N HIS A 32 4.42 10.15 13.05
CA HIS A 32 3.95 8.96 13.75
C HIS A 32 4.57 7.66 13.23
N ASP A 33 5.23 7.70 12.08
CA ASP A 33 5.93 6.55 11.49
C ASP A 33 7.24 6.29 12.25
N ARG A 34 7.59 5.01 12.43
CA ARG A 34 8.86 4.61 13.02
C ARG A 34 10.02 4.66 12.02
N ARG A 35 9.72 4.80 10.73
CA ARG A 35 10.73 5.03 9.69
C ARG A 35 11.26 6.46 9.77
N ASP A 36 12.51 6.64 9.41
CA ASP A 36 13.04 7.99 9.19
C ASP A 36 12.33 8.67 8.02
N TYR A 37 12.20 9.99 8.10
CA TYR A 37 11.55 10.78 7.05
C TYR A 37 12.16 10.54 5.65
N THR A 38 13.49 10.39 5.59
CA THR A 38 14.19 10.06 4.34
C THR A 38 13.74 8.72 3.78
N THR A 39 13.62 7.70 4.63
CA THR A 39 13.13 6.38 4.24
C THR A 39 11.70 6.43 3.71
N PHE A 40 10.83 7.21 4.35
CA PHE A 40 9.47 7.40 3.87
C PHE A 40 9.42 7.99 2.46
N ILE A 41 10.25 9.02 2.18
CA ILE A 41 10.35 9.61 0.84
C ILE A 41 10.98 8.64 -0.17
N ASP A 42 12.00 7.90 0.24
CA ASP A 42 12.63 6.89 -0.60
C ASP A 42 11.65 5.78 -1.00
N ASP A 43 10.82 5.31 -0.07
CA ASP A 43 9.78 4.33 -0.37
C ASP A 43 8.77 4.84 -1.41
N GLN A 44 8.33 6.09 -1.31
CA GLN A 44 7.46 6.71 -2.32
C GLN A 44 8.14 6.78 -3.70
N GLN A 45 9.44 7.08 -3.72
CA GLN A 45 10.22 7.10 -4.95
C GLN A 45 10.35 5.68 -5.53
N ILE A 46 10.60 4.68 -4.70
CA ILE A 46 10.66 3.28 -5.12
C ILE A 46 9.33 2.84 -5.74
N ASP A 47 8.18 3.14 -5.08
CA ASP A 47 6.85 2.82 -5.60
C ASP A 47 6.65 3.39 -7.01
N PHE A 48 6.98 4.65 -7.19
CA PHE A 48 6.83 5.33 -8.48
C PHE A 48 7.75 4.73 -9.56
N VAL A 49 9.03 4.58 -9.26
CA VAL A 49 10.03 4.08 -10.23
C VAL A 49 9.77 2.60 -10.56
N ALA A 50 9.40 1.79 -9.57
CA ALA A 50 9.11 0.38 -9.79
C ALA A 50 7.84 0.19 -10.62
N THR A 51 6.78 0.96 -10.35
CA THR A 51 5.56 0.94 -11.16
C THR A 51 5.86 1.30 -12.61
N ALA A 52 6.59 2.40 -12.84
CA ALA A 52 6.98 2.82 -14.19
C ALA A 52 7.83 1.76 -14.91
N ALA A 53 8.80 1.15 -14.19
CA ALA A 53 9.66 0.12 -14.77
C ALA A 53 8.88 -1.16 -15.16
N LEU A 54 7.86 -1.53 -14.37
CA LEU A 54 7.00 -2.67 -14.70
C LEU A 54 6.05 -2.37 -15.86
N ASP A 55 5.50 -1.15 -15.93
CA ASP A 55 4.62 -0.72 -17.02
C ASP A 55 5.35 -0.61 -18.36
N ASP A 56 6.62 -0.23 -18.33
CA ASP A 56 7.48 -0.11 -19.51
C ASP A 56 8.11 -1.46 -19.94
N GLU A 57 8.06 -2.50 -19.09
CA GLU A 57 8.65 -3.81 -19.38
C GLU A 57 7.87 -4.53 -20.51
N PRO A 58 8.47 -4.75 -21.70
CA PRO A 58 7.76 -5.33 -22.82
C PRO A 58 7.18 -6.73 -22.55
N GLY A 59 7.83 -7.49 -21.66
CA GLY A 59 7.40 -8.82 -21.24
C GLY A 59 6.16 -8.82 -20.33
N LEU A 60 5.80 -7.68 -19.73
CA LEU A 60 4.66 -7.54 -18.81
C LEU A 60 3.54 -6.71 -19.41
N LYS A 61 3.83 -5.85 -20.38
CA LYS A 61 2.87 -4.89 -20.94
C LYS A 61 1.62 -5.57 -21.53
N GLY A 62 0.46 -5.24 -20.95
CA GLY A 62 -0.84 -5.80 -21.37
C GLY A 62 -1.03 -7.29 -21.05
N ARG A 63 -0.20 -7.87 -20.18
CA ARG A 63 -0.24 -9.29 -19.83
C ARG A 63 -0.77 -9.57 -18.44
N GLY A 64 -1.16 -8.55 -17.71
CA GLY A 64 -1.67 -8.64 -16.35
C GLY A 64 -1.50 -7.32 -15.63
N ARG A 65 -1.67 -7.35 -14.32
CA ARG A 65 -1.49 -6.19 -13.45
C ARG A 65 -0.54 -6.56 -12.30
N VAL A 66 0.49 -5.77 -12.15
CA VAL A 66 1.38 -5.87 -10.99
C VAL A 66 1.30 -4.55 -10.22
N SER A 67 0.96 -4.63 -8.95
CA SER A 67 0.93 -3.51 -8.02
C SER A 67 2.18 -3.52 -7.14
N VAL A 68 2.70 -2.36 -6.83
CA VAL A 68 3.91 -2.16 -6.03
C VAL A 68 3.53 -1.49 -4.72
N THR A 69 4.14 -1.90 -3.63
CA THR A 69 4.09 -1.21 -2.35
C THR A 69 5.45 -1.33 -1.66
N SER A 70 6.12 -0.21 -1.43
CA SER A 70 7.38 -0.15 -0.71
C SER A 70 7.17 0.22 0.75
N TYR A 71 7.85 -0.45 1.65
CA TYR A 71 7.90 -0.12 3.06
C TYR A 71 9.29 -0.46 3.61
N ASN A 72 10.01 0.55 4.07
CA ASN A 72 11.36 0.44 4.60
C ASN A 72 12.32 -0.31 3.64
N TYR A 73 12.29 0.07 2.35
CA TYR A 73 13.06 -0.55 1.25
C TYR A 73 12.71 -2.02 0.94
N LEU A 74 11.70 -2.59 1.61
CA LEU A 74 11.09 -3.85 1.24
C LEU A 74 9.96 -3.55 0.25
N VAL A 75 10.00 -4.19 -0.91
CA VAL A 75 8.97 -4.02 -1.94
C VAL A 75 8.10 -5.26 -2.01
N LEU A 76 6.81 -5.08 -1.79
CA LEU A 76 5.77 -6.07 -2.03
C LEU A 76 5.24 -5.89 -3.46
N LEU A 77 5.22 -6.97 -4.22
CA LEU A 77 4.54 -7.06 -5.51
C LEU A 77 3.29 -7.93 -5.36
N THR A 78 2.14 -7.41 -5.77
CA THR A 78 0.87 -8.16 -5.80
C THR A 78 0.21 -8.02 -7.16
N GLY A 79 -0.78 -8.85 -7.44
CA GLY A 79 -1.53 -8.81 -8.69
C GLY A 79 -1.50 -10.12 -9.45
N GLN A 80 -1.86 -10.08 -10.74
CA GLN A 80 -2.00 -11.27 -11.56
C GLN A 80 -1.25 -11.09 -12.88
N VAL A 81 -0.59 -12.17 -13.31
CA VAL A 81 0.07 -12.30 -14.63
C VAL A 81 -0.27 -13.66 -15.24
N ARG A 82 0.15 -13.92 -16.46
CA ARG A 82 -0.29 -15.11 -17.21
C ARG A 82 0.63 -16.32 -17.09
N SER A 83 1.87 -16.12 -16.61
CA SER A 83 2.87 -17.18 -16.56
C SER A 83 3.90 -16.98 -15.44
N GLU A 84 4.55 -18.08 -15.04
CA GLU A 84 5.67 -18.05 -14.08
C GLU A 84 6.85 -17.19 -14.57
N ALA A 85 7.08 -17.17 -15.89
CA ALA A 85 8.12 -16.33 -16.47
C ALA A 85 7.84 -14.84 -16.23
N GLU A 86 6.57 -14.42 -16.29
CA GLU A 86 6.17 -13.05 -16.00
C GLU A 86 6.24 -12.73 -14.50
N VAL A 87 5.92 -13.70 -13.61
CA VAL A 87 6.15 -13.55 -12.16
C VAL A 87 7.62 -13.32 -11.88
N ALA A 88 8.51 -14.16 -12.43
CA ALA A 88 9.94 -14.03 -12.25
C ALA A 88 10.50 -12.72 -12.85
N LEU A 89 9.97 -12.31 -14.02
CA LEU A 89 10.36 -11.08 -14.68
C LEU A 89 10.01 -9.86 -13.82
N ALA A 90 8.79 -9.80 -13.28
CA ALA A 90 8.37 -8.71 -12.40
C ALA A 90 9.30 -8.57 -11.18
N GLY A 91 9.57 -9.66 -10.47
CA GLY A 91 10.53 -9.67 -9.38
C GLY A 91 11.94 -9.25 -9.80
N GLY A 92 12.40 -9.74 -10.97
CA GLY A 92 13.70 -9.42 -11.53
C GLY A 92 13.87 -7.95 -11.92
N VAL A 93 12.83 -7.31 -12.46
CA VAL A 93 12.84 -5.87 -12.78
C VAL A 93 13.02 -5.06 -11.50
N VAL A 94 12.18 -5.31 -10.49
CA VAL A 94 12.17 -4.51 -9.27
C VAL A 94 13.40 -4.73 -8.40
N SER A 95 13.94 -5.95 -8.34
CA SER A 95 15.12 -6.26 -7.52
C SER A 95 16.41 -5.54 -7.97
N ARG A 96 16.44 -5.02 -9.20
CA ARG A 96 17.58 -4.27 -9.74
C ARG A 96 17.49 -2.76 -9.51
N LEU A 97 16.36 -2.28 -8.98
CA LEU A 97 16.18 -0.86 -8.74
C LEU A 97 17.02 -0.37 -7.57
N PRO A 98 17.52 0.88 -7.63
CA PRO A 98 18.26 1.48 -6.54
C PRO A 98 17.45 1.49 -5.24
N LYS A 99 18.12 1.30 -4.11
CA LYS A 99 17.55 1.32 -2.76
C LYS A 99 16.61 0.16 -2.44
N VAL A 100 16.20 -0.68 -3.37
CA VAL A 100 15.42 -1.88 -3.07
C VAL A 100 16.30 -2.87 -2.32
N ARG A 101 15.92 -3.16 -1.07
CA ARG A 101 16.65 -4.09 -0.19
C ARG A 101 16.14 -5.52 -0.33
N LYS A 102 14.82 -5.66 -0.47
CA LYS A 102 14.15 -6.96 -0.55
C LYS A 102 12.90 -6.85 -1.42
N VAL A 103 12.65 -7.84 -2.25
CA VAL A 103 11.39 -7.99 -2.98
C VAL A 103 10.64 -9.20 -2.43
N VAL A 104 9.40 -9.00 -2.04
CA VAL A 104 8.43 -10.05 -1.73
C VAL A 104 7.46 -10.10 -2.90
N ASN A 105 7.58 -11.16 -3.68
CA ASN A 105 6.81 -11.31 -4.90
C ASN A 105 5.62 -12.26 -4.66
N GLU A 106 4.46 -11.67 -4.46
CA GLU A 106 3.17 -12.33 -4.23
C GLU A 106 2.26 -12.24 -5.46
N VAL A 107 2.85 -11.98 -6.63
CA VAL A 107 2.13 -12.00 -7.91
C VAL A 107 1.68 -13.42 -8.21
N THR A 108 0.42 -13.59 -8.56
CA THR A 108 -0.18 -14.90 -8.85
C THR A 108 -0.40 -15.09 -10.36
N ILE A 109 -0.48 -16.36 -10.78
CA ILE A 109 -0.80 -16.70 -12.17
C ILE A 109 -2.32 -16.82 -12.29
N GLY A 110 -2.90 -16.03 -13.17
CA GLY A 110 -4.34 -16.05 -13.41
C GLY A 110 -4.84 -14.87 -14.23
N PRO A 111 -6.13 -14.84 -14.52
CA PRO A 111 -6.76 -13.66 -15.10
C PRO A 111 -6.71 -12.49 -14.10
N ASP A 112 -6.63 -11.27 -14.60
CA ASP A 112 -6.79 -10.09 -13.75
C ASP A 112 -8.14 -10.12 -13.04
N ILE A 113 -8.15 -9.78 -11.75
CA ILE A 113 -9.38 -9.72 -10.98
C ILE A 113 -10.31 -8.63 -11.56
N ASP A 114 -11.60 -8.91 -11.57
CA ASP A 114 -12.60 -7.99 -12.08
C ASP A 114 -12.79 -6.77 -11.16
N PHE A 115 -13.58 -5.82 -11.65
CA PHE A 115 -13.86 -4.59 -10.90
C PHE A 115 -14.59 -4.86 -9.58
N ALA A 116 -15.48 -5.86 -9.54
CA ALA A 116 -16.21 -6.21 -8.33
C ALA A 116 -15.23 -6.69 -7.25
N ARG A 117 -14.32 -7.59 -7.59
CA ARG A 117 -13.30 -8.10 -6.68
C ARG A 117 -12.34 -7.01 -6.21
N LYS A 118 -11.90 -6.12 -7.11
CA LYS A 118 -11.09 -4.95 -6.74
C LYS A 118 -11.81 -4.06 -5.72
N SER A 119 -13.11 -3.85 -5.91
CA SER A 119 -13.93 -3.06 -4.97
C SER A 119 -14.09 -3.74 -3.62
N GLU A 120 -14.25 -5.08 -3.60
CA GLU A 120 -14.26 -5.86 -2.37
C GLU A 120 -12.93 -5.74 -1.61
N ASP A 121 -11.80 -5.81 -2.29
CA ASP A 121 -10.47 -5.67 -1.69
C ASP A 121 -10.26 -4.27 -1.08
N VAL A 122 -10.77 -3.21 -1.72
CA VAL A 122 -10.76 -1.84 -1.14
C VAL A 122 -11.57 -1.78 0.15
N LEU A 123 -12.78 -2.38 0.16
CA LEU A 123 -13.60 -2.44 1.36
C LEU A 123 -12.94 -3.29 2.45
N LEU A 124 -12.32 -4.40 2.06
CA LEU A 124 -11.61 -5.28 2.98
C LEU A 124 -10.40 -4.58 3.60
N THR A 125 -9.62 -3.84 2.81
CA THR A 125 -8.54 -2.98 3.31
C THR A 125 -9.04 -2.00 4.38
N SER A 126 -10.18 -1.36 4.13
CA SER A 126 -10.78 -0.43 5.08
C SER A 126 -11.22 -1.11 6.38
N ARG A 127 -11.82 -2.29 6.28
CA ARG A 127 -12.23 -3.09 7.45
C ARG A 127 -11.02 -3.59 8.23
N ALA A 128 -9.96 -4.04 7.55
CA ALA A 128 -8.71 -4.46 8.18
C ALA A 128 -8.05 -3.30 8.94
N LYS A 129 -7.99 -2.10 8.33
CA LYS A 129 -7.50 -0.89 9.00
C LYS A 129 -8.33 -0.56 10.25
N LEU A 130 -9.65 -0.65 10.18
CA LEU A 130 -10.52 -0.43 11.35
C LEU A 130 -10.31 -1.49 12.44
N ALA A 131 -10.02 -2.74 12.07
CA ALA A 131 -9.72 -3.79 13.03
C ALA A 131 -8.41 -3.51 13.81
N LEU A 132 -7.42 -2.88 13.18
CA LEU A 132 -6.17 -2.51 13.85
C LEU A 132 -6.38 -1.51 15.00
N PHE A 133 -7.44 -0.68 14.97
CA PHE A 133 -7.77 0.20 16.10
C PHE A 133 -8.26 -0.54 17.35
N LYS A 134 -8.51 -1.85 17.25
CA LYS A 134 -8.92 -2.70 18.38
C LYS A 134 -7.73 -3.44 19.02
N VAL A 135 -6.52 -3.20 18.54
CA VAL A 135 -5.32 -3.80 19.13
C VAL A 135 -5.03 -3.14 20.48
N GLU A 136 -5.09 -3.93 21.54
CA GLU A 136 -4.86 -3.52 22.93
C GLU A 136 -3.42 -3.86 23.38
N VAL A 137 -2.44 -3.29 22.69
CA VAL A 137 -1.02 -3.38 23.05
C VAL A 137 -0.52 -1.99 23.38
N PRO A 138 0.18 -1.79 24.52
CA PRO A 138 0.75 -0.48 24.86
C PRO A 138 1.59 0.10 23.71
N ASP A 139 1.45 1.39 23.44
CA ASP A 139 2.15 2.15 22.40
C ASP A 139 1.88 1.68 20.96
N PHE A 140 0.94 0.77 20.73
CA PHE A 140 0.52 0.41 19.38
C PHE A 140 -0.22 1.57 18.72
N ASP A 141 0.26 1.94 17.55
CA ASP A 141 -0.41 2.92 16.69
C ASP A 141 -0.79 2.24 15.35
N PRO A 142 -2.09 2.08 15.07
CA PRO A 142 -2.56 1.42 13.85
C PRO A 142 -2.09 2.12 12.56
N THR A 143 -1.73 3.41 12.62
CA THR A 143 -1.22 4.16 11.47
C THR A 143 0.18 3.72 11.03
N ARG A 144 0.92 3.03 11.91
CA ARG A 144 2.24 2.44 11.62
C ARG A 144 2.17 1.15 10.81
N VAL A 145 0.96 0.61 10.61
CA VAL A 145 0.75 -0.61 9.83
C VAL A 145 0.17 -0.26 8.47
N THR A 146 0.94 -0.52 7.43
CA THR A 146 0.46 -0.47 6.06
C THR A 146 -0.30 -1.76 5.74
N VAL A 147 -1.51 -1.60 5.23
CA VAL A 147 -2.41 -2.70 4.85
C VAL A 147 -2.58 -2.69 3.35
N VAL A 148 -2.21 -3.79 2.71
CA VAL A 148 -2.44 -4.06 1.28
C VAL A 148 -3.35 -5.26 1.17
N THR A 149 -4.35 -5.20 0.30
CA THR A 149 -5.25 -6.34 0.04
C THR A 149 -5.26 -6.65 -1.44
N GLU A 150 -5.05 -7.90 -1.77
CA GLU A 150 -5.14 -8.43 -3.12
C GLU A 150 -5.85 -9.78 -3.10
N ASN A 151 -6.95 -9.89 -3.80
CA ASN A 151 -7.78 -11.09 -3.91
C ASN A 151 -8.13 -11.73 -2.55
N GLY A 152 -8.46 -10.90 -1.54
CA GLY A 152 -8.81 -11.33 -0.18
C GLY A 152 -7.62 -11.70 0.71
N VAL A 153 -6.41 -11.71 0.19
CA VAL A 153 -5.19 -11.84 0.98
C VAL A 153 -4.80 -10.46 1.51
N VAL A 154 -4.62 -10.35 2.82
CA VAL A 154 -4.23 -9.11 3.48
C VAL A 154 -2.76 -9.18 3.88
N TYR A 155 -1.96 -8.27 3.36
CA TYR A 155 -0.54 -8.10 3.67
C TYR A 155 -0.39 -6.96 4.66
N LEU A 156 0.32 -7.22 5.76
CA LEU A 156 0.59 -6.25 6.81
C LEU A 156 2.09 -5.94 6.84
N LEU A 157 2.43 -4.68 6.54
CA LEU A 157 3.80 -4.17 6.58
C LEU A 157 3.91 -3.14 7.70
N GLY A 158 5.03 -3.08 8.37
CA GLY A 158 5.24 -2.12 9.46
C GLY A 158 6.54 -2.38 10.21
N LEU A 159 7.04 -1.36 10.89
CA LEU A 159 8.08 -1.46 11.91
C LEU A 159 7.40 -1.57 13.28
N VAL A 160 7.32 -2.78 13.82
CA VAL A 160 6.55 -3.10 15.02
C VAL A 160 7.35 -3.98 15.99
N SER A 161 6.94 -4.05 17.25
CA SER A 161 7.41 -5.11 18.14
C SER A 161 6.72 -6.45 17.79
N VAL A 162 7.26 -7.55 18.28
CA VAL A 162 6.67 -8.88 18.06
C VAL A 162 5.24 -8.93 18.62
N ALA A 163 5.01 -8.38 19.81
CA ALA A 163 3.69 -8.33 20.44
C ALA A 163 2.68 -7.51 19.62
N GLU A 164 3.10 -6.35 19.09
CA GLU A 164 2.26 -5.51 18.23
C GLU A 164 1.89 -6.25 16.94
N GLY A 165 2.88 -6.89 16.30
CA GLY A 165 2.67 -7.61 15.03
C GLY A 165 1.73 -8.81 15.22
N ASP A 166 1.88 -9.58 16.29
CA ASP A 166 1.01 -10.73 16.56
C ASP A 166 -0.42 -10.30 16.89
N ALA A 167 -0.57 -9.25 17.72
CA ALA A 167 -1.89 -8.69 18.03
C ALA A 167 -2.57 -8.09 16.80
N ALA A 168 -1.83 -7.41 15.91
CA ALA A 168 -2.36 -6.88 14.66
C ALA A 168 -2.91 -8.00 13.77
N VAL A 169 -2.15 -9.09 13.60
CA VAL A 169 -2.58 -10.26 12.83
C VAL A 169 -3.82 -10.90 13.45
N GLU A 170 -3.86 -11.04 14.77
CA GLU A 170 -5.01 -11.63 15.47
C GLU A 170 -6.28 -10.81 15.25
N GLN A 171 -6.22 -9.49 15.25
CA GLN A 171 -7.37 -8.64 14.94
C GLN A 171 -7.81 -8.72 13.47
N VAL A 172 -6.87 -8.77 12.54
CA VAL A 172 -7.17 -8.73 11.10
C VAL A 172 -7.69 -10.07 10.58
N ARG A 173 -7.19 -11.20 11.09
CA ARG A 173 -7.60 -12.52 10.59
C ARG A 173 -9.08 -12.85 10.76
N TYR A 174 -9.77 -12.19 11.69
CA TYR A 174 -11.21 -12.37 11.93
C TYR A 174 -12.08 -11.38 11.15
N VAL A 175 -11.50 -10.52 10.35
CA VAL A 175 -12.27 -9.57 9.53
C VAL A 175 -13.01 -10.35 8.43
N PRO A 176 -14.34 -10.23 8.33
CA PRO A 176 -15.10 -10.92 7.31
C PRO A 176 -14.62 -10.59 5.89
N GLY A 177 -14.31 -11.62 5.13
CA GLY A 177 -13.77 -11.52 3.77
C GLY A 177 -12.24 -11.73 3.68
N VAL A 178 -11.52 -11.77 4.80
CA VAL A 178 -10.10 -12.13 4.82
C VAL A 178 -9.95 -13.63 4.56
N VAL A 179 -9.20 -13.96 3.52
CA VAL A 179 -8.85 -15.34 3.16
C VAL A 179 -7.55 -15.75 3.87
N GLN A 180 -6.59 -14.85 3.89
CA GLN A 180 -5.28 -15.05 4.49
C GLN A 180 -4.69 -13.73 4.97
N VAL A 181 -3.88 -13.78 6.04
CA VAL A 181 -3.03 -12.65 6.47
C VAL A 181 -1.57 -13.03 6.30
N VAL A 182 -0.83 -12.19 5.60
CA VAL A 182 0.62 -12.35 5.38
C VAL A 182 1.35 -11.28 6.19
N LYS A 183 2.25 -11.71 7.08
CA LYS A 183 3.08 -10.83 7.90
C LYS A 183 4.33 -10.43 7.13
N LEU A 184 4.48 -9.15 6.85
CA LEU A 184 5.69 -8.55 6.26
C LEU A 184 6.27 -7.49 7.20
N PHE A 185 6.14 -7.72 8.49
CA PHE A 185 6.67 -6.85 9.51
C PHE A 185 8.19 -6.94 9.61
N GLU A 186 8.82 -5.81 9.91
CA GLU A 186 10.15 -5.74 10.47
C GLU A 186 10.02 -5.46 11.97
N TYR A 187 10.77 -6.22 12.76
CA TYR A 187 10.64 -6.15 14.21
C TYR A 187 11.68 -5.23 14.82
N GLN A 188 11.20 -4.35 15.70
CA GLN A 188 12.04 -3.47 16.52
C GLN A 188 11.80 -3.76 17.99
N GLU A 189 12.88 -3.65 18.80
CA GLU A 189 12.73 -3.62 20.24
C GLU A 189 11.94 -2.38 20.67
N PRO A 190 11.05 -2.49 21.68
CA PRO A 190 10.37 -1.33 22.25
C PRO A 190 11.40 -0.30 22.70
N LYS A 191 11.23 0.97 22.32
CA LYS A 191 12.06 2.04 22.90
C LYS A 191 11.73 2.14 24.38
N THR A 192 12.67 1.74 25.23
CA THR A 192 12.62 1.92 26.68
C THR A 192 12.73 3.39 27.08
#